data_cc4d1c6bc6fcf607dad15aceef84f282
#
_entry.id   cc4d1c6bc6fcf607dad15aceef84f282
#
_cell.length_a   1.000
_cell.length_b   1.000
_cell.length_c   1.000
_cell.angle_alpha   90.00
_cell.angle_beta   90.00
_cell.angle_gamma   90.00
#
_symmetry.space_group_name_H-M   'P 1'
#
loop_
_entity.id
_entity.type
_entity.pdbx_description
1 polymer ?
#
loop_
_entity_poly.entity_id
_entity_poly.type
_entity_poly.pdbx_seq_one_letter_code
_entity_poly.pdbx_strand_id
1 'polypeptide(L)'
;MAMVRTLILMRHGKSDYPERVVDHERPLAPRGQREAGLAGEWLRTTQPAIDAVRCSTSVRTRQTLAATGITAPAEFEPSIYDATPDALLELVRLTDDEVRTLLLVGHAPGMPQTAWELAANRTGPAATELSRKFPTSALAVLEFDRPWAQVDTGTGELVRFHVPR
;
A
#
# COMPACT_ATOMS: atom_id res chain seq x y z
N MET A 1 19.08 -19.43 5.64
CA MET A 1 18.04 -18.60 6.24
C MET A 1 17.10 -18.09 5.15
N ALA A 2 15.81 -18.26 5.37
CA ALA A 2 14.84 -17.67 4.47
C ALA A 2 14.92 -16.15 4.53
N MET A 3 14.92 -15.50 3.37
CA MET A 3 14.92 -14.04 3.30
C MET A 3 13.49 -13.54 3.35
N VAL A 4 13.20 -12.66 4.30
CA VAL A 4 11.89 -12.05 4.43
C VAL A 4 11.74 -10.90 3.44
N ARG A 5 10.65 -10.93 2.69
CA ARG A 5 10.22 -9.81 1.85
C ARG A 5 9.04 -9.13 2.50
N THR A 6 9.06 -7.81 2.51
CA THR A 6 8.02 -6.99 3.13
C THR A 6 7.20 -6.27 2.05
N LEU A 7 5.90 -6.47 2.09
CA LEU A 7 4.94 -5.76 1.23
C LEU A 7 4.13 -4.80 2.08
N ILE A 8 4.15 -3.53 1.71
CA ILE A 8 3.36 -2.50 2.38
C ILE A 8 2.28 -2.03 1.41
N LEU A 9 1.03 -2.18 1.81
CA LEU A 9 -0.13 -1.74 1.03
C LEU A 9 -0.70 -0.49 1.68
N MET A 10 -0.66 0.64 0.98
CA MET A 10 -1.13 1.92 1.48
C MET A 10 -2.28 2.45 0.63
N ARG A 11 -3.39 2.83 1.27
CA ARG A 11 -4.46 3.58 0.62
C ARG A 11 -4.08 5.06 0.56
N HIS A 12 -4.43 5.74 -0.54
CA HIS A 12 -4.22 7.18 -0.66
C HIS A 12 -4.85 7.96 0.50
N GLY A 13 -4.35 9.16 0.74
CA GLY A 13 -4.88 10.05 1.76
C GLY A 13 -6.25 10.63 1.41
N LYS A 14 -6.85 11.35 2.37
CA LYS A 14 -8.13 12.04 2.18
C LYS A 14 -8.05 12.97 0.97
N SER A 15 -8.99 12.84 0.04
CA SER A 15 -9.05 13.63 -1.18
C SER A 15 -10.21 14.62 -1.17
N ASP A 16 -10.06 15.70 -1.96
CA ASP A 16 -11.11 16.69 -2.20
C ASP A 16 -11.94 16.32 -3.43
N TYR A 17 -13.08 16.99 -3.57
CA TYR A 17 -14.03 16.81 -4.68
C TYR A 17 -14.30 18.15 -5.37
N PRO A 18 -13.29 18.78 -6.05
CA PRO A 18 -13.50 20.02 -6.74
C PRO A 18 -14.51 19.84 -7.87
N GLU A 19 -15.31 20.89 -8.13
CA GLU A 19 -16.26 20.86 -9.24
C GLU A 19 -15.52 20.73 -10.57
N ARG A 20 -16.12 19.97 -11.51
CA ARG A 20 -15.62 19.78 -12.89
C ARG A 20 -14.25 19.11 -12.98
N VAL A 21 -13.85 18.40 -11.92
CA VAL A 21 -12.62 17.61 -11.92
C VAL A 21 -13.00 16.14 -11.98
N VAL A 22 -12.48 15.43 -12.99
CA VAL A 22 -12.71 13.99 -13.12
C VAL A 22 -12.01 13.24 -11.99
N ASP A 23 -12.52 12.08 -11.65
CA ASP A 23 -12.07 11.31 -10.48
C ASP A 23 -10.55 11.13 -10.44
N HIS A 24 -9.94 10.75 -11.55
CA HIS A 24 -8.49 10.51 -11.64
C HIS A 24 -7.66 11.75 -11.27
N GLU A 25 -8.20 12.94 -11.49
CA GLU A 25 -7.49 14.21 -11.27
C GLU A 25 -7.80 14.86 -9.91
N ARG A 26 -8.63 14.23 -9.07
CA ARG A 26 -8.96 14.80 -7.76
C ARG A 26 -7.73 14.84 -6.85
N PRO A 27 -7.43 16.01 -6.25
CA PRO A 27 -6.26 16.19 -5.38
C PRO A 27 -6.51 15.72 -3.96
N LEU A 28 -5.43 15.62 -3.18
CA LEU A 28 -5.54 15.46 -1.74
C LEU A 28 -6.14 16.70 -1.09
N ALA A 29 -6.93 16.48 -0.03
CA ALA A 29 -7.31 17.51 0.92
C ALA A 29 -6.12 17.82 1.85
N PRO A 30 -6.12 18.97 2.55
CA PRO A 30 -5.08 19.29 3.53
C PRO A 30 -4.89 18.20 4.59
N ARG A 31 -5.98 17.59 5.06
CA ARG A 31 -5.94 16.46 5.99
C ARG A 31 -5.18 15.27 5.38
N GLY A 32 -5.42 14.99 4.10
CA GLY A 32 -4.71 13.91 3.39
C GLY A 32 -3.21 14.16 3.31
N GLN A 33 -2.80 15.38 3.05
CA GLN A 33 -1.39 15.77 3.04
C GLN A 33 -0.75 15.51 4.41
N ARG A 34 -1.40 15.94 5.47
CA ARG A 34 -0.89 15.79 6.82
C ARG A 34 -0.77 14.33 7.23
N GLU A 35 -1.81 13.55 7.01
CA GLU A 35 -1.85 12.13 7.40
C GLU A 35 -0.88 11.29 6.56
N ALA A 36 -0.72 11.59 5.29
CA ALA A 36 0.29 10.92 4.46
C ALA A 36 1.72 11.21 4.96
N GLY A 37 1.98 12.44 5.42
CA GLY A 37 3.25 12.77 6.06
C GLY A 37 3.49 11.96 7.34
N LEU A 38 2.47 11.78 8.16
CA LEU A 38 2.54 10.93 9.35
C LEU A 38 2.79 9.46 8.98
N ALA A 39 2.17 8.98 7.90
CA ALA A 39 2.40 7.64 7.39
C ALA A 39 3.87 7.45 7.00
N GLY A 40 4.45 8.41 6.29
CA GLY A 40 5.87 8.38 5.93
C GLY A 40 6.79 8.32 7.12
N GLU A 41 6.51 9.12 8.15
CA GLU A 41 7.26 9.10 9.40
C GLU A 41 7.16 7.74 10.10
N TRP A 42 5.96 7.17 10.17
CA TRP A 42 5.75 5.85 10.73
C TRP A 42 6.54 4.77 9.97
N LEU A 43 6.53 4.83 8.63
CA LEU A 43 7.28 3.90 7.80
C LEU A 43 8.78 3.98 8.07
N ARG A 44 9.33 5.19 8.16
CA ARG A 44 10.77 5.38 8.39
C ARG A 44 11.22 4.90 9.77
N THR A 45 10.34 4.95 10.77
CA THR A 45 10.70 4.60 12.15
C THR A 45 10.37 3.15 12.52
N THR A 46 9.49 2.46 11.79
CA THR A 46 9.01 1.14 12.18
C THR A 46 9.28 0.04 11.16
N GLN A 47 9.56 0.38 9.90
CA GLN A 47 9.71 -0.60 8.84
C GLN A 47 11.12 -0.59 8.25
N PRO A 48 11.54 -1.68 7.56
CA PRO A 48 12.77 -1.65 6.80
C PRO A 48 12.74 -0.55 5.73
N ALA A 49 13.90 -0.11 5.27
CA ALA A 49 13.98 0.87 4.19
C ALA A 49 13.26 0.34 2.95
N ILE A 50 12.43 1.20 2.35
CA ILE A 50 11.69 0.84 1.15
C ILE A 50 12.64 0.85 -0.05
N ASP A 51 12.67 -0.25 -0.81
CA ASP A 51 13.54 -0.41 -1.96
C ASP A 51 12.89 0.01 -3.26
N ALA A 52 11.57 -0.13 -3.36
CA ALA A 52 10.83 0.22 -4.57
C ALA A 52 9.39 0.59 -4.23
N VAL A 53 8.81 1.46 -5.04
CA VAL A 53 7.42 1.90 -4.92
C VAL A 53 6.71 1.68 -6.24
N ARG A 54 5.47 1.18 -6.18
CA ARG A 54 4.53 1.23 -7.29
C ARG A 54 3.29 2.00 -6.86
N CYS A 55 2.92 3.00 -7.62
CA CYS A 55 1.88 3.94 -7.25
C CYS A 55 0.88 4.08 -8.39
N SER A 56 -0.40 4.16 -8.05
CA SER A 56 -1.44 4.49 -9.03
C SER A 56 -1.14 5.84 -9.69
N THR A 57 -1.54 5.97 -10.93
CA THR A 57 -1.35 7.21 -11.71
C THR A 57 -2.25 8.37 -11.29
N SER A 58 -3.26 8.14 -10.45
CA SER A 58 -4.18 9.22 -10.02
C SER A 58 -3.44 10.32 -9.25
N VAL A 59 -3.96 11.54 -9.32
CA VAL A 59 -3.37 12.69 -8.63
C VAL A 59 -3.30 12.43 -7.11
N ARG A 60 -4.38 11.93 -6.51
CA ARG A 60 -4.41 11.69 -5.06
C ARG A 60 -3.39 10.68 -4.58
N THR A 61 -3.09 9.64 -5.35
CA THR A 61 -2.05 8.66 -4.99
C THR A 61 -0.65 9.24 -5.18
N ARG A 62 -0.42 9.99 -6.25
CA ARG A 62 0.87 10.65 -6.49
C ARG A 62 1.18 11.67 -5.38
N GLN A 63 0.19 12.45 -4.98
CA GLN A 63 0.35 13.42 -3.89
C GLN A 63 0.54 12.74 -2.54
N THR A 64 -0.13 11.61 -2.31
CA THR A 64 0.08 10.80 -1.11
C THR A 64 1.53 10.34 -1.02
N LEU A 65 2.05 9.76 -2.09
CA LEU A 65 3.44 9.31 -2.13
C LEU A 65 4.41 10.47 -1.87
N ALA A 66 4.20 11.60 -2.54
CA ALA A 66 5.04 12.79 -2.34
C ALA A 66 5.02 13.25 -0.88
N ALA A 67 3.84 13.29 -0.26
CA ALA A 67 3.68 13.74 1.13
C ALA A 67 4.36 12.80 2.13
N THR A 68 4.50 11.50 1.83
CA THR A 68 5.24 10.57 2.70
C THR A 68 6.74 10.90 2.80
N GLY A 69 7.29 11.59 1.80
CA GLY A 69 8.73 11.85 1.73
C GLY A 69 9.58 10.64 1.38
N ILE A 70 8.97 9.53 0.99
CA ILE A 70 9.69 8.34 0.55
C ILE A 70 10.41 8.63 -0.77
N THR A 71 11.71 8.35 -0.84
CA THR A 71 12.56 8.68 -1.99
C THR A 71 13.00 7.46 -2.81
N ALA A 72 12.54 6.26 -2.47
CA ALA A 72 12.83 5.05 -3.22
C ALA A 72 12.37 5.18 -4.69
N PRO A 73 13.01 4.45 -5.62
CA PRO A 73 12.55 4.46 -7.02
C PRO A 73 11.08 4.10 -7.12
N ALA A 74 10.33 4.92 -7.83
CA ALA A 74 8.88 4.75 -7.96
C ALA A 74 8.47 4.61 -9.42
N GLU A 75 7.58 3.65 -9.69
CA GLU A 75 6.92 3.52 -10.98
C GLU A 75 5.43 3.81 -10.80
N PHE A 76 4.86 4.57 -11.73
CA PHE A 76 3.44 4.89 -11.72
C PHE A 76 2.70 3.96 -12.66
N GLU A 77 1.78 3.17 -12.10
CA GLU A 77 1.11 2.07 -12.78
C GLU A 77 -0.37 2.37 -13.00
N PRO A 78 -0.81 2.54 -14.26
CA PRO A 78 -2.24 2.73 -14.54
C PRO A 78 -3.09 1.57 -14.04
N SER A 79 -2.54 0.36 -14.01
CA SER A 79 -3.26 -0.85 -13.59
C SER A 79 -3.63 -0.86 -12.10
N ILE A 80 -3.04 0.03 -11.29
CA ILE A 80 -3.41 0.13 -9.87
C ILE A 80 -4.72 0.92 -9.70
N TYR A 81 -5.00 1.84 -10.62
CA TYR A 81 -6.27 2.58 -10.59
C TYR A 81 -7.43 1.62 -10.84
N ASP A 82 -8.38 1.55 -9.90
CA ASP A 82 -9.51 0.62 -9.93
C ASP A 82 -9.09 -0.87 -9.98
N ALA A 83 -7.93 -1.19 -9.42
CA ALA A 83 -7.38 -2.54 -9.48
C ALA A 83 -8.18 -3.55 -8.66
N THR A 84 -8.32 -4.76 -9.23
CA THR A 84 -8.76 -5.94 -8.48
C THR A 84 -7.58 -6.52 -7.69
N PRO A 85 -7.82 -7.38 -6.68
CA PRO A 85 -6.73 -8.09 -6.02
C PRO A 85 -5.84 -8.88 -6.98
N ASP A 86 -6.41 -9.49 -8.02
CA ASP A 86 -5.63 -10.23 -9.03
C ASP A 86 -4.64 -9.33 -9.76
N ALA A 87 -5.07 -8.13 -10.15
CA ALA A 87 -4.19 -7.16 -10.82
C ALA A 87 -3.06 -6.70 -9.90
N LEU A 88 -3.35 -6.47 -8.63
CA LEU A 88 -2.32 -6.09 -7.65
C LEU A 88 -1.35 -7.23 -7.38
N LEU A 89 -1.84 -8.45 -7.26
CA LEU A 89 -1.00 -9.64 -7.08
C LEU A 89 -0.05 -9.83 -8.27
N GLU A 90 -0.51 -9.58 -9.48
CA GLU A 90 0.33 -9.63 -10.68
C GLU A 90 1.53 -8.68 -10.57
N LEU A 91 1.30 -7.43 -10.15
CA LEU A 91 2.38 -6.46 -9.95
C LEU A 91 3.36 -6.91 -8.88
N VAL A 92 2.86 -7.48 -7.79
CA VAL A 92 3.73 -8.03 -6.73
C VAL A 92 4.62 -9.13 -7.30
N ARG A 93 4.05 -10.07 -8.07
CA ARG A 93 4.78 -11.20 -8.65
C ARG A 93 5.84 -10.78 -9.66
N LEU A 94 5.62 -9.67 -10.36
CA LEU A 94 6.56 -9.15 -11.35
C LEU A 94 7.70 -8.32 -10.75
N THR A 95 7.71 -8.14 -9.44
CA THR A 95 8.73 -7.37 -8.75
C THR A 95 10.07 -8.10 -8.77
N ASP A 96 11.14 -7.35 -9.00
CA ASP A 96 12.51 -7.88 -9.01
C ASP A 96 12.86 -8.49 -7.65
N ASP A 97 13.51 -9.66 -7.66
CA ASP A 97 13.88 -10.36 -6.43
C ASP A 97 14.86 -9.60 -5.55
N GLU A 98 15.58 -8.62 -6.08
CA GLU A 98 16.46 -7.77 -5.30
C GLU A 98 15.70 -6.78 -4.41
N VAL A 99 14.45 -6.50 -4.75
CA VAL A 99 13.57 -5.67 -3.91
C VAL A 99 13.17 -6.48 -2.68
N ARG A 100 13.51 -5.97 -1.49
CA ARG A 100 13.17 -6.61 -0.22
C ARG A 100 11.93 -6.01 0.40
N THR A 101 11.76 -4.71 0.26
CA THR A 101 10.61 -3.97 0.79
C THR A 101 9.97 -3.18 -0.34
N LEU A 102 8.73 -3.56 -0.65
CA LEU A 102 7.93 -2.96 -1.72
C LEU A 102 6.75 -2.20 -1.12
N LEU A 103 6.58 -0.95 -1.52
CA LEU A 103 5.41 -0.14 -1.17
C LEU A 103 4.50 -0.02 -2.39
N LEU A 104 3.22 -0.37 -2.21
CA LEU A 104 2.15 -0.12 -3.18
C LEU A 104 1.24 0.98 -2.63
N VAL A 105 0.99 2.01 -3.42
CA VAL A 105 0.05 3.08 -3.07
C VAL A 105 -1.13 3.04 -4.03
N GLY A 106 -2.32 2.84 -3.49
CA GLY A 106 -3.50 2.64 -4.32
C GLY A 106 -4.80 3.01 -3.62
N HIS A 107 -5.84 2.26 -3.93
CA HIS A 107 -7.22 2.61 -3.64
C HIS A 107 -7.96 1.49 -2.88
N ALA A 108 -9.03 1.85 -2.19
CA ALA A 108 -10.01 0.88 -1.70
C ALA A 108 -11.08 0.68 -2.81
N PRO A 109 -11.63 -0.51 -2.93
CA PRO A 109 -11.48 -1.67 -2.07
C PRO A 109 -10.28 -2.57 -2.39
N GLY A 110 -9.54 -2.31 -3.46
CA GLY A 110 -8.45 -3.18 -3.92
C GLY A 110 -7.37 -3.43 -2.86
N MET A 111 -6.88 -2.39 -2.19
CA MET A 111 -5.82 -2.55 -1.19
C MET A 111 -6.24 -3.40 0.01
N PRO A 112 -7.36 -3.12 0.70
CA PRO A 112 -7.78 -3.96 1.81
C PRO A 112 -8.13 -5.39 1.39
N GLN A 113 -8.76 -5.59 0.24
CA GLN A 113 -9.08 -6.92 -0.25
C GLN A 113 -7.81 -7.74 -0.52
N THR A 114 -6.81 -7.11 -1.12
CA THR A 114 -5.53 -7.76 -1.39
C THR A 114 -4.82 -8.15 -0.10
N ALA A 115 -4.77 -7.23 0.88
CA ALA A 115 -4.17 -7.53 2.18
C ALA A 115 -4.85 -8.72 2.85
N TRP A 116 -6.18 -8.77 2.82
CA TRP A 116 -6.96 -9.86 3.41
C TRP A 116 -6.71 -11.19 2.70
N GLU A 117 -6.70 -11.19 1.37
CA GLU A 117 -6.49 -12.42 0.59
C GLU A 117 -5.09 -12.99 0.75
N LEU A 118 -4.07 -12.13 0.84
CA LEU A 118 -2.68 -12.56 0.99
C LEU A 118 -2.37 -13.07 2.40
N ALA A 119 -3.14 -12.67 3.40
CA ALA A 119 -2.89 -13.04 4.79
C ALA A 119 -3.17 -14.53 5.05
N ALA A 120 -2.16 -15.23 5.57
CA ALA A 120 -2.29 -16.63 5.98
C ALA A 120 -3.13 -16.79 7.24
N ASN A 121 -2.99 -15.85 8.19
CA ASN A 121 -3.72 -15.82 9.45
C ASN A 121 -4.62 -14.59 9.52
N ARG A 122 -5.91 -14.81 9.66
CA ARG A 122 -6.93 -13.74 9.67
C ARG A 122 -7.57 -13.55 11.04
N THR A 123 -6.92 -14.02 12.10
CA THR A 123 -7.45 -13.99 13.48
C THR A 123 -6.70 -13.07 14.42
N GLY A 124 -5.54 -12.52 14.01
CA GLY A 124 -4.74 -11.62 14.83
C GLY A 124 -5.32 -10.20 14.92
N PRO A 125 -4.73 -9.34 15.80
CA PRO A 125 -5.19 -7.95 15.97
C PRO A 125 -5.17 -7.14 14.67
N ALA A 126 -4.12 -7.26 13.87
CA ALA A 126 -4.01 -6.53 12.59
C ALA A 126 -5.12 -6.93 11.63
N ALA A 127 -5.42 -8.24 11.51
CA ALA A 127 -6.48 -8.73 10.65
C ALA A 127 -7.86 -8.25 11.13
N THR A 128 -8.08 -8.23 12.44
CA THR A 128 -9.33 -7.76 13.02
C THR A 128 -9.56 -6.28 12.70
N GLU A 129 -8.55 -5.44 12.87
CA GLU A 129 -8.65 -4.02 12.56
C GLU A 129 -8.87 -3.78 11.07
N LEU A 130 -8.10 -4.47 10.23
CA LEU A 130 -8.20 -4.35 8.77
C LEU A 130 -9.60 -4.74 8.28
N SER A 131 -10.19 -5.79 8.85
CA SER A 131 -11.52 -6.27 8.44
C SER A 131 -12.63 -5.28 8.80
N ARG A 132 -12.42 -4.46 9.82
CA ARG A 132 -13.42 -3.47 10.25
C ARG A 132 -13.42 -2.25 9.34
N LYS A 133 -12.25 -1.70 9.05
CA LYS A 133 -12.14 -0.48 8.27
C LYS A 133 -10.71 -0.30 7.76
N PHE A 134 -10.59 0.09 6.51
CA PHE A 134 -9.32 0.50 5.89
C PHE A 134 -9.46 1.95 5.43
N PRO A 135 -9.28 2.91 6.35
CA PRO A 135 -9.50 4.32 6.02
C PRO A 135 -8.40 4.88 5.12
N THR A 136 -8.61 6.10 4.64
CA THR A 136 -7.58 6.81 3.86
C THR A 136 -6.27 6.90 4.64
N SER A 137 -5.17 6.78 3.95
CA SER A 137 -3.79 6.71 4.48
C SER A 137 -3.47 5.46 5.29
N ALA A 138 -4.40 4.53 5.47
CA ALA A 138 -4.13 3.28 6.20
C ALA A 138 -3.08 2.43 5.49
N LEU A 139 -2.31 1.70 6.29
CA LEU A 139 -1.24 0.84 5.82
C LEU A 139 -1.40 -0.58 6.39
N ALA A 140 -1.19 -1.57 5.52
CA ALA A 140 -1.08 -2.96 5.91
C ALA A 140 0.31 -3.46 5.55
N VAL A 141 0.96 -4.15 6.48
CA VAL A 141 2.31 -4.70 6.28
C VAL A 141 2.22 -6.22 6.32
N LEU A 142 2.67 -6.85 5.23
CA LEU A 142 2.75 -8.30 5.11
C LEU A 142 4.20 -8.74 4.92
N GLU A 143 4.54 -9.88 5.49
CA GLU A 143 5.85 -10.51 5.31
C GLU A 143 5.70 -11.84 4.60
N PHE A 144 6.65 -12.13 3.69
CA PHE A 144 6.67 -13.35 2.90
C PHE A 144 8.04 -14.01 3.02
N ASP A 145 8.04 -15.34 3.11
CA ASP A 145 9.24 -16.16 3.20
C ASP A 145 9.67 -16.75 1.84
N ARG A 146 9.26 -16.12 0.75
CA ARG A 146 9.44 -16.64 -0.60
C ARG A 146 9.70 -15.51 -1.61
N PRO A 147 10.22 -15.83 -2.82
CA PRO A 147 10.36 -14.86 -3.89
C PRO A 147 9.02 -14.23 -4.27
N TRP A 148 9.06 -12.99 -4.76
CA TRP A 148 7.84 -12.29 -5.18
C TRP A 148 7.02 -13.10 -6.19
N ALA A 149 7.69 -13.79 -7.11
CA ALA A 149 7.01 -14.60 -8.14
C ALA A 149 6.18 -15.76 -7.55
N GLN A 150 6.44 -16.15 -6.31
CA GLN A 150 5.73 -17.23 -5.63
C GLN A 150 4.70 -16.74 -4.61
N VAL A 151 4.52 -15.42 -4.49
CA VAL A 151 3.49 -14.86 -3.62
C VAL A 151 2.11 -15.23 -4.16
N ASP A 152 1.23 -15.67 -3.27
CA ASP A 152 -0.11 -16.13 -3.61
C ASP A 152 -1.06 -15.91 -2.44
N THR A 153 -2.32 -16.18 -2.64
CA THR A 153 -3.35 -16.15 -1.61
C THR A 153 -2.92 -16.98 -0.41
N GLY A 154 -3.04 -16.41 0.78
CA GLY A 154 -2.76 -17.11 2.03
C GLY A 154 -1.28 -17.41 2.29
N THR A 155 -0.35 -16.73 1.61
CA THR A 155 1.08 -16.98 1.77
C THR A 155 1.81 -15.94 2.60
N GLY A 156 1.16 -14.82 2.93
CA GLY A 156 1.77 -13.72 3.67
C GLY A 156 1.36 -13.70 5.13
N GLU A 157 2.25 -13.23 5.98
CA GLU A 157 1.90 -12.93 7.36
C GLU A 157 1.55 -11.45 7.48
N LEU A 158 0.31 -11.16 7.90
CA LEU A 158 -0.13 -9.79 8.15
C LEU A 158 0.39 -9.39 9.53
N VAL A 159 1.46 -8.59 9.56
CA VAL A 159 2.18 -8.28 10.80
C VAL A 159 1.78 -6.94 11.41
N ARG A 160 1.31 -6.00 10.60
CA ARG A 160 0.91 -4.67 11.07
C ARG A 160 -0.26 -4.13 10.27
N PHE A 161 -1.10 -3.40 10.97
CA PHE A 161 -2.08 -2.51 10.37
C PHE A 161 -2.01 -1.17 11.11
N HIS A 162 -1.88 -0.08 10.38
CA HIS A 162 -1.69 1.25 10.99
C HIS A 162 -2.55 2.29 10.30
N VAL A 163 -3.18 3.14 11.10
CA VAL A 163 -3.95 4.29 10.63
C VAL A 163 -3.28 5.56 11.17
N PRO A 164 -2.62 6.35 10.31
CA PRO A 164 -1.99 7.59 10.76
C PRO A 164 -3.04 8.66 11.08
N ARG A 165 -2.86 9.31 12.23
CA ARG A 165 -3.74 10.39 12.70
C ARG A 165 -2.94 11.46 13.40
#